data_dd8f1d69ba1ba8873db8175bc54e4a58
#
_entry.id   dd8f1d69ba1ba8873db8175bc54e4a58
#
_cell.length_a   1.000
_cell.length_b   1.000
_cell.length_c   1.000
_cell.angle_alpha   90.00
_cell.angle_beta   90.00
_cell.angle_gamma   90.00
#
_symmetry.space_group_name_H-M   'P 1'
#
loop_
_entity.id
_entity.type
_entity.pdbx_description
1 polymer ?
#
loop_
_entity_poly.entity_id
_entity_poly.type
_entity_poly.pdbx_seq_one_letter_code
_entity_poly.pdbx_strand_id
1 'polypeptide(L)'
;MNENAMLTGKPSIDRPWMKFYPEVLRGIQVPACTVEQYLSVRAADPNVIAMHYYGVDITWGTVFRKVDVTARALQVLGVKQGDQIPVFLRSVPEFIYLLLAAERIGASLLCRDNTLEENIEAVQKANAKVIFVHDFFSKAEIEAYREQTNVNTYVIVPALESGDRAAMPVYLQHSLDALYPDVPARGSDTMMWADFCNMGQRFRGFVPAPVNIDRPLLRAYTSGSTGPSKQVIHSAHSIIGVLAQMNFYGASDKFRPTWLLTILPPALIAVVVSMMLLPLAGGMLLILDPFVDVYDVDLEMMRYRPNNWPLIPMFVEVIRRSKRLPADYDMSHMLAIGAGCEAFNNKQLRNVEEFLKQHNCNLRFTAGYGSSEAGSNATLPMAPFPVRDGNVGVPMIHSVISIFKPGTQEELTYNTPGEICMTGPGVMLGYDRPEATAKALQVHADGKTWLHTGDIGYMSEDGVLYTMTRGASPRFGGGDLMVQPLENIVADADIKGIKDEFFVIVPDDEHEGCFLPYLYVQLKDGYTLDDVRDKINACLPERYMRPVEIFTVPERPFFHFKTNRIGLSKEIIAKRNQQKEKAKRNSFADGCIA
;
A
#
# COMPACT_ATOMS: atom_id res chain seq x y z
N MET A 1 -8.30 -30.79 -13.84
CA MET A 1 -7.71 -31.61 -12.73
C MET A 1 -8.79 -32.56 -12.25
N ASN A 2 -8.46 -33.84 -11.97
CA ASN A 2 -9.44 -34.78 -11.41
C ASN A 2 -9.88 -34.25 -10.04
N GLU A 3 -11.17 -33.98 -9.86
CA GLU A 3 -11.76 -33.49 -8.60
C GLU A 3 -11.59 -34.45 -7.40
N ASN A 4 -11.06 -35.65 -7.63
CA ASN A 4 -10.85 -36.68 -6.63
C ASN A 4 -9.36 -37.01 -6.36
N ALA A 5 -8.42 -36.14 -6.77
CA ALA A 5 -7.03 -36.37 -6.41
C ALA A 5 -6.85 -36.07 -4.92
N MET A 6 -6.37 -37.06 -4.17
CA MET A 6 -6.06 -36.89 -2.75
C MET A 6 -5.02 -35.79 -2.57
N LEU A 7 -5.30 -34.78 -1.76
CA LEU A 7 -4.37 -33.68 -1.48
C LEU A 7 -3.11 -34.23 -0.81
N THR A 8 -1.94 -33.71 -1.21
CA THR A 8 -0.65 -34.09 -0.58
C THR A 8 -0.49 -33.44 0.80
N GLY A 9 -1.34 -32.49 1.13
CA GLY A 9 -1.27 -31.65 2.32
C GLY A 9 -0.33 -30.46 2.16
N LYS A 10 0.24 -30.26 0.97
CA LYS A 10 1.19 -29.17 0.67
C LYS A 10 0.61 -28.20 -0.35
N PRO A 11 0.23 -26.98 0.07
CA PRO A 11 -0.37 -25.99 -0.82
C PRO A 11 0.47 -25.69 -2.07
N SER A 12 1.81 -25.69 -1.96
CA SER A 12 2.70 -25.41 -3.09
C SER A 12 2.61 -26.45 -4.22
N ILE A 13 2.26 -27.69 -3.89
CA ILE A 13 2.11 -28.81 -4.82
C ILE A 13 0.68 -28.88 -5.34
N ASP A 14 -0.29 -28.91 -4.42
CA ASP A 14 -1.70 -29.16 -4.72
C ASP A 14 -2.37 -27.99 -5.45
N ARG A 15 -2.00 -26.74 -5.13
CA ARG A 15 -2.58 -25.50 -5.66
C ARG A 15 -4.11 -25.52 -5.72
N PRO A 16 -4.79 -25.79 -4.60
CA PRO A 16 -6.24 -26.03 -4.59
C PRO A 16 -7.06 -24.82 -5.03
N TRP A 17 -6.49 -23.60 -4.95
CA TRP A 17 -7.12 -22.36 -5.41
C TRP A 17 -7.34 -22.29 -6.91
N MET A 18 -6.65 -23.10 -7.72
CA MET A 18 -6.79 -23.09 -9.18
C MET A 18 -8.20 -23.45 -9.64
N LYS A 19 -9.00 -24.13 -8.82
CA LYS A 19 -10.41 -24.42 -9.11
C LYS A 19 -11.29 -23.17 -9.24
N PHE A 20 -10.92 -22.08 -8.56
CA PHE A 20 -11.66 -20.81 -8.60
C PHE A 20 -11.35 -19.94 -9.83
N TYR A 21 -10.32 -20.28 -10.60
CA TYR A 21 -9.98 -19.57 -11.81
C TYR A 21 -10.67 -20.18 -13.03
N PRO A 22 -11.44 -19.38 -13.79
CA PRO A 22 -11.97 -19.82 -15.08
C PRO A 22 -10.85 -20.33 -16.00
N GLU A 23 -11.14 -21.28 -16.85
CA GLU A 23 -10.15 -21.92 -17.72
C GLU A 23 -9.43 -20.90 -18.62
N VAL A 24 -10.17 -19.91 -19.15
CA VAL A 24 -9.61 -18.83 -19.97
C VAL A 24 -8.50 -18.04 -19.23
N LEU A 25 -8.62 -17.87 -17.93
CA LEU A 25 -7.60 -17.16 -17.14
C LEU A 25 -6.38 -18.03 -16.87
N ARG A 26 -6.52 -19.35 -16.81
CA ARG A 26 -5.39 -20.27 -16.60
C ARG A 26 -4.39 -20.26 -17.75
N GLY A 27 -4.80 -19.83 -18.94
CA GLY A 27 -3.95 -19.66 -20.12
C GLY A 27 -3.23 -18.33 -20.24
N ILE A 28 -3.47 -17.37 -19.34
CA ILE A 28 -2.81 -16.06 -19.34
C ILE A 28 -1.28 -16.27 -19.25
N GLN A 29 -0.54 -15.55 -20.10
CA GLN A 29 0.90 -15.51 -20.04
C GLN A 29 1.39 -14.17 -19.49
N VAL A 30 2.51 -14.17 -18.80
CA VAL A 30 3.22 -12.95 -18.42
C VAL A 30 4.15 -12.57 -19.56
N PRO A 31 3.87 -11.50 -20.32
CA PRO A 31 4.67 -11.16 -21.49
C PRO A 31 6.03 -10.58 -21.10
N ALA A 32 7.06 -10.97 -21.83
CA ALA A 32 8.41 -10.42 -21.70
C ALA A 32 8.54 -9.13 -22.52
N CYS A 33 8.07 -8.01 -21.96
CA CYS A 33 8.10 -6.70 -22.62
C CYS A 33 8.34 -5.59 -21.58
N THR A 34 8.54 -4.36 -22.05
CA THR A 34 8.61 -3.17 -21.19
C THR A 34 7.20 -2.78 -20.71
N VAL A 35 7.10 -2.02 -19.61
CA VAL A 35 5.81 -1.48 -19.12
C VAL A 35 5.18 -0.61 -20.21
N GLU A 36 5.97 0.21 -20.89
CA GLU A 36 5.49 1.01 -22.00
C GLU A 36 4.91 0.16 -23.14
N GLN A 37 5.60 -0.90 -23.56
CA GLN A 37 5.09 -1.84 -24.57
C GLN A 37 3.81 -2.52 -24.12
N TYR A 38 3.73 -2.91 -22.86
CA TYR A 38 2.53 -3.53 -22.29
C TYR A 38 1.31 -2.58 -22.35
N LEU A 39 1.51 -1.30 -22.01
CA LEU A 39 0.46 -0.29 -22.08
C LEU A 39 0.11 0.10 -23.52
N SER A 40 1.07 0.06 -24.45
CA SER A 40 0.88 0.52 -25.84
C SER A 40 -0.19 -0.28 -26.60
N VAL A 41 -0.49 -1.50 -26.18
CA VAL A 41 -1.59 -2.31 -26.73
C VAL A 41 -2.94 -1.58 -26.58
N ARG A 42 -3.12 -0.79 -25.52
CA ARG A 42 -4.35 0.01 -25.26
C ARG A 42 -4.35 1.37 -25.99
N ALA A 43 -3.21 1.73 -26.57
CA ALA A 43 -3.01 2.99 -27.29
C ALA A 43 -3.12 2.81 -28.83
N ALA A 44 -3.70 1.72 -29.32
CA ALA A 44 -3.89 1.50 -30.76
C ALA A 44 -4.66 2.67 -31.42
N ASP A 45 -5.62 3.28 -30.70
CA ASP A 45 -6.18 4.59 -31.05
C ASP A 45 -5.59 5.65 -30.10
N PRO A 46 -4.75 6.57 -30.60
CA PRO A 46 -4.12 7.61 -29.78
C PRO A 46 -5.11 8.65 -29.24
N ASN A 47 -6.35 8.72 -29.76
CA ASN A 47 -7.37 9.66 -29.32
C ASN A 47 -8.18 9.15 -28.11
N VAL A 48 -8.06 7.87 -27.76
CA VAL A 48 -8.73 7.33 -26.59
C VAL A 48 -8.16 8.00 -25.33
N ILE A 49 -9.06 8.50 -24.47
CA ILE A 49 -8.71 9.15 -23.21
C ILE A 49 -8.15 8.09 -22.26
N ALA A 50 -6.92 8.23 -21.81
CA ALA A 50 -6.29 7.34 -20.84
C ALA A 50 -6.59 7.75 -19.40
N MET A 51 -6.52 9.06 -19.14
CA MET A 51 -6.66 9.64 -17.80
C MET A 51 -7.56 10.86 -17.81
N HIS A 52 -8.19 11.11 -16.66
CA HIS A 52 -8.86 12.37 -16.35
C HIS A 52 -8.18 13.01 -15.14
N TYR A 53 -7.84 14.30 -15.24
CA TYR A 53 -7.17 15.01 -14.17
C TYR A 53 -7.72 16.45 -14.07
N TYR A 54 -8.48 16.73 -13.04
CA TYR A 54 -9.07 18.05 -12.75
C TYR A 54 -9.58 18.78 -14.00
N GLY A 55 -10.60 18.20 -14.65
CA GLY A 55 -11.28 18.78 -15.82
C GLY A 55 -10.58 18.59 -17.16
N VAL A 56 -9.39 18.00 -17.19
CA VAL A 56 -8.63 17.75 -18.41
C VAL A 56 -8.60 16.26 -18.75
N ASP A 57 -9.02 15.92 -19.96
CA ASP A 57 -8.91 14.59 -20.52
C ASP A 57 -7.58 14.39 -21.24
N ILE A 58 -6.81 13.39 -20.84
CA ILE A 58 -5.48 13.09 -21.35
C ILE A 58 -5.56 11.82 -22.20
N THR A 59 -5.33 11.96 -23.50
CA THR A 59 -5.36 10.84 -24.45
C THR A 59 -4.06 10.05 -24.42
N TRP A 60 -4.10 8.80 -24.91
CA TRP A 60 -2.89 7.99 -25.09
C TRP A 60 -1.82 8.65 -25.96
N GLY A 61 -2.24 9.33 -27.03
CA GLY A 61 -1.33 10.10 -27.88
C GLY A 61 -0.61 11.21 -27.11
N THR A 62 -1.30 11.85 -26.16
CA THR A 62 -0.69 12.84 -25.25
C THR A 62 0.27 12.16 -24.27
N VAL A 63 -0.11 11.03 -23.67
CA VAL A 63 0.77 10.26 -22.75
C VAL A 63 2.11 9.95 -23.43
N PHE A 64 2.09 9.26 -24.58
CA PHE A 64 3.35 8.84 -25.22
C PHE A 64 4.18 10.00 -25.77
N ARG A 65 3.55 11.08 -26.23
CA ARG A 65 4.27 12.30 -26.60
C ARG A 65 4.96 12.93 -25.38
N LYS A 66 4.29 13.00 -24.24
CA LYS A 66 4.89 13.52 -22.99
C LYS A 66 6.01 12.60 -22.49
N VAL A 67 5.86 11.28 -22.59
CA VAL A 67 6.92 10.30 -22.27
C VAL A 67 8.17 10.52 -23.15
N ASP A 68 8.00 10.70 -24.46
CA ASP A 68 9.12 10.96 -25.37
C ASP A 68 9.88 12.24 -25.00
N VAL A 69 9.15 13.33 -24.76
CA VAL A 69 9.71 14.61 -24.35
C VAL A 69 10.46 14.49 -23.02
N THR A 70 9.85 13.81 -22.04
CA THR A 70 10.43 13.58 -20.71
C THR A 70 11.72 12.76 -20.79
N ALA A 71 11.73 11.67 -21.58
CA ALA A 71 12.93 10.83 -21.74
C ALA A 71 14.11 11.63 -22.36
N ARG A 72 13.82 12.46 -23.37
CA ARG A 72 14.80 13.36 -23.99
C ARG A 72 15.32 14.40 -22.98
N ALA A 73 14.46 15.01 -22.21
CA ALA A 73 14.82 16.00 -21.21
C ALA A 73 15.70 15.40 -20.09
N LEU A 74 15.39 14.20 -19.63
CA LEU A 74 16.22 13.47 -18.65
C LEU A 74 17.65 13.26 -19.19
N GLN A 75 17.82 12.89 -20.47
CA GLN A 75 19.16 12.76 -21.05
C GLN A 75 19.89 14.10 -21.18
N VAL A 76 19.18 15.21 -21.48
CA VAL A 76 19.79 16.56 -21.47
C VAL A 76 20.31 16.92 -20.08
N LEU A 77 19.60 16.55 -19.02
CA LEU A 77 20.06 16.74 -17.63
C LEU A 77 21.18 15.76 -17.23
N GLY A 78 21.64 14.90 -18.16
CA GLY A 78 22.72 13.96 -17.92
C GLY A 78 22.33 12.69 -17.16
N VAL A 79 21.03 12.40 -17.01
CA VAL A 79 20.55 11.13 -16.44
C VAL A 79 20.91 9.99 -17.38
N LYS A 80 21.50 8.92 -16.85
CA LYS A 80 22.04 7.79 -17.57
C LYS A 80 21.39 6.48 -17.13
N GLN A 81 21.65 5.44 -17.88
CA GLN A 81 21.29 4.08 -17.53
C GLN A 81 21.88 3.71 -16.15
N GLY A 82 21.04 3.18 -15.28
CA GLY A 82 21.38 2.76 -13.92
C GLY A 82 21.19 3.83 -12.85
N ASP A 83 20.99 5.10 -13.24
CA ASP A 83 20.74 6.18 -12.30
C ASP A 83 19.41 6.00 -11.59
N GLN A 84 19.33 6.51 -10.37
CA GLN A 84 18.09 6.62 -9.60
C GLN A 84 17.60 8.07 -9.65
N ILE A 85 16.33 8.24 -9.96
CA ILE A 85 15.66 9.55 -10.05
C ILE A 85 14.71 9.69 -8.87
N PRO A 86 15.07 10.45 -7.84
CA PRO A 86 14.15 10.75 -6.74
C PRO A 86 12.96 11.59 -7.22
N VAL A 87 11.76 11.13 -6.89
CA VAL A 87 10.49 11.75 -7.29
C VAL A 87 9.61 11.89 -6.05
N PHE A 88 9.38 13.14 -5.64
CA PHE A 88 8.54 13.53 -4.52
C PHE A 88 7.25 14.18 -5.03
N LEU A 89 6.50 13.41 -5.82
CA LEU A 89 5.24 13.83 -6.41
C LEU A 89 4.06 13.06 -5.83
N ARG A 90 2.89 13.68 -5.82
CA ARG A 90 1.62 12.99 -5.63
C ARG A 90 1.29 12.14 -6.86
N SER A 91 0.14 11.46 -6.84
CA SER A 91 -0.34 10.64 -7.95
C SER A 91 -0.87 11.52 -9.11
N VAL A 92 0.04 12.20 -9.80
CA VAL A 92 -0.22 13.11 -10.93
C VAL A 92 0.18 12.45 -12.26
N PRO A 93 -0.34 12.93 -13.42
CA PRO A 93 0.03 12.40 -14.73
C PRO A 93 1.54 12.42 -15.01
N GLU A 94 2.25 13.43 -14.53
CA GLU A 94 3.70 13.64 -14.69
C GLU A 94 4.51 12.49 -14.08
N PHE A 95 4.01 11.87 -13.00
CA PHE A 95 4.63 10.68 -12.42
C PHE A 95 4.66 9.50 -13.43
N ILE A 96 3.56 9.30 -14.16
CA ILE A 96 3.47 8.24 -15.19
C ILE A 96 4.42 8.54 -16.34
N TYR A 97 4.51 9.81 -16.76
CA TYR A 97 5.46 10.20 -17.82
C TYR A 97 6.90 9.95 -17.39
N LEU A 98 7.25 10.28 -16.14
CA LEU A 98 8.59 10.03 -15.59
C LEU A 98 8.91 8.54 -15.49
N LEU A 99 7.96 7.71 -15.03
CA LEU A 99 8.17 6.27 -14.91
C LEU A 99 8.50 5.61 -16.25
N LEU A 100 7.68 5.88 -17.27
CA LEU A 100 7.89 5.32 -18.61
C LEU A 100 9.13 5.92 -19.31
N ALA A 101 9.42 7.21 -19.06
CA ALA A 101 10.62 7.86 -19.56
C ALA A 101 11.91 7.29 -18.93
N ALA A 102 11.88 7.02 -17.61
CA ALA A 102 12.98 6.35 -16.91
C ALA A 102 13.25 4.96 -17.50
N GLU A 103 12.19 4.19 -17.78
CA GLU A 103 12.31 2.89 -18.45
C GLU A 103 13.04 3.01 -19.79
N ARG A 104 12.67 3.98 -20.65
CA ARG A 104 13.30 4.22 -21.98
C ARG A 104 14.78 4.51 -21.90
N ILE A 105 15.25 5.20 -20.86
CA ILE A 105 16.66 5.55 -20.69
C ILE A 105 17.41 4.58 -19.78
N GLY A 106 16.72 3.55 -19.25
CA GLY A 106 17.27 2.53 -18.36
C GLY A 106 17.62 3.01 -16.96
N ALA A 107 17.02 4.12 -16.52
CA ALA A 107 17.05 4.61 -15.14
C ALA A 107 15.89 4.02 -14.31
N SER A 108 15.87 4.30 -13.01
CA SER A 108 14.78 3.90 -12.11
C SER A 108 14.23 5.08 -11.32
N LEU A 109 12.93 5.12 -11.07
CA LEU A 109 12.37 6.08 -10.12
C LEU A 109 12.62 5.62 -8.68
N LEU A 110 12.93 6.59 -7.83
CA LEU A 110 13.05 6.42 -6.38
C LEU A 110 11.96 7.22 -5.69
N CYS A 111 11.02 6.53 -5.06
CA CYS A 111 9.86 7.11 -4.41
C CYS A 111 9.96 6.93 -2.90
N ARG A 112 9.78 8.01 -2.15
CA ARG A 112 9.69 7.99 -0.69
C ARG A 112 8.75 9.12 -0.24
N ASP A 113 7.92 8.83 0.75
CA ASP A 113 6.99 9.78 1.36
C ASP A 113 7.12 9.64 2.89
N ASN A 114 8.17 10.23 3.43
CA ASN A 114 8.53 10.17 4.84
C ASN A 114 9.00 11.55 5.33
N THR A 115 9.74 11.59 6.45
CA THR A 115 10.33 12.83 6.95
C THR A 115 11.38 13.39 5.99
N LEU A 116 11.63 14.70 6.09
CA LEU A 116 12.62 15.36 5.24
C LEU A 116 14.00 14.71 5.38
N GLU A 117 14.42 14.37 6.61
CA GLU A 117 15.70 13.74 6.90
C GLU A 117 15.83 12.37 6.21
N GLU A 118 14.79 11.55 6.29
CA GLU A 118 14.77 10.24 5.65
C GLU A 118 14.76 10.35 4.11
N ASN A 119 14.06 11.36 3.56
CA ASN A 119 14.06 11.63 2.13
C ASN A 119 15.44 12.11 1.66
N ILE A 120 16.12 12.97 2.42
CA ILE A 120 17.50 13.41 2.16
C ILE A 120 18.46 12.20 2.18
N GLU A 121 18.35 11.32 3.18
CA GLU A 121 19.15 10.09 3.25
C GLU A 121 18.98 9.22 1.99
N ALA A 122 17.76 9.08 1.49
CA ALA A 122 17.49 8.32 0.27
C ALA A 122 18.15 8.97 -0.96
N VAL A 123 18.10 10.29 -1.08
CA VAL A 123 18.73 11.06 -2.16
C VAL A 123 20.26 10.96 -2.10
N GLN A 124 20.84 11.03 -0.91
CA GLN A 124 22.29 10.84 -0.69
C GLN A 124 22.75 9.44 -1.15
N LYS A 125 22.04 8.39 -0.71
CA LYS A 125 22.34 7.00 -1.11
C LYS A 125 22.24 6.79 -2.61
N ALA A 126 21.26 7.43 -3.26
CA ALA A 126 21.09 7.41 -4.70
C ALA A 126 22.19 8.19 -5.45
N ASN A 127 22.95 9.05 -4.76
CA ASN A 127 23.89 10.03 -5.35
C ASN A 127 23.25 10.81 -6.52
N ALA A 128 21.98 11.15 -6.37
CA ALA A 128 21.18 11.78 -7.41
C ALA A 128 21.68 13.20 -7.73
N LYS A 129 21.62 13.59 -9.00
CA LYS A 129 21.94 14.95 -9.47
C LYS A 129 20.69 15.77 -9.75
N VAL A 130 19.58 15.10 -10.00
CA VAL A 130 18.29 15.70 -10.33
C VAL A 130 17.22 15.11 -9.42
N ILE A 131 16.34 15.93 -8.89
CA ILE A 131 15.12 15.49 -8.20
C ILE A 131 13.90 16.20 -8.77
N PHE A 132 12.74 15.54 -8.65
CA PHE A 132 11.44 16.07 -9.06
C PHE A 132 10.60 16.32 -7.83
N VAL A 133 10.12 17.55 -7.66
CA VAL A 133 9.33 18.00 -6.51
C VAL A 133 8.13 18.83 -6.97
N HIS A 134 7.09 18.89 -6.15
CA HIS A 134 5.97 19.81 -6.43
C HIS A 134 6.33 21.27 -6.16
N ASP A 135 5.55 22.17 -6.77
CA ASP A 135 5.66 23.63 -6.62
C ASP A 135 5.25 24.14 -5.22
N PHE A 136 4.71 23.26 -4.37
CA PHE A 136 4.46 23.54 -2.97
C PHE A 136 5.60 23.09 -2.03
N PHE A 137 6.74 22.64 -2.55
CA PHE A 137 7.95 22.48 -1.73
C PHE A 137 8.44 23.86 -1.28
N SER A 138 8.77 23.96 0.01
CA SER A 138 9.24 25.20 0.61
C SER A 138 10.70 25.48 0.24
N LYS A 139 11.09 26.75 0.34
CA LYS A 139 12.49 27.15 0.20
C LYS A 139 13.39 26.42 1.20
N ALA A 140 12.95 26.25 2.45
CA ALA A 140 13.72 25.58 3.49
C ALA A 140 13.99 24.10 3.18
N GLU A 141 12.99 23.39 2.62
CA GLU A 141 13.18 21.98 2.18
C GLU A 141 14.24 21.89 1.09
N ILE A 142 14.18 22.74 0.06
CA ILE A 142 15.17 22.75 -1.01
C ILE A 142 16.56 23.11 -0.49
N GLU A 143 16.68 24.08 0.43
CA GLU A 143 17.95 24.43 1.06
C GLU A 143 18.54 23.25 1.84
N ALA A 144 17.72 22.49 2.57
CA ALA A 144 18.17 21.28 3.26
C ALA A 144 18.72 20.21 2.28
N TYR A 145 18.11 20.02 1.12
CA TYR A 145 18.66 19.15 0.07
C TYR A 145 19.98 19.69 -0.49
N ARG A 146 20.10 21.02 -0.74
CA ARG A 146 21.33 21.65 -1.24
C ARG A 146 22.52 21.44 -0.30
N GLU A 147 22.28 21.60 0.99
CA GLU A 147 23.33 21.50 2.01
C GLU A 147 23.80 20.07 2.23
N GLN A 148 22.92 19.07 2.04
CA GLN A 148 23.17 17.71 2.47
C GLN A 148 23.30 16.71 1.32
N THR A 149 23.07 17.11 0.07
CA THR A 149 23.11 16.18 -1.08
C THR A 149 23.96 16.73 -2.23
N ASN A 150 24.15 15.88 -3.26
CA ASN A 150 24.85 16.27 -4.49
C ASN A 150 23.87 16.73 -5.61
N VAL A 151 22.61 17.01 -5.26
CA VAL A 151 21.61 17.49 -6.22
C VAL A 151 21.98 18.88 -6.71
N ASN A 152 21.98 19.06 -8.02
CA ASN A 152 22.28 20.33 -8.67
C ASN A 152 21.14 20.84 -9.57
N THR A 153 20.07 20.08 -9.69
CA THR A 153 18.89 20.43 -10.49
C THR A 153 17.61 19.97 -9.79
N TYR A 154 16.74 20.92 -9.50
CA TYR A 154 15.42 20.69 -8.89
C TYR A 154 14.36 20.99 -9.94
N VAL A 155 13.71 19.95 -10.47
CA VAL A 155 12.60 20.12 -11.42
C VAL A 155 11.31 20.30 -10.64
N ILE A 156 10.76 21.49 -10.74
CA ILE A 156 9.52 21.88 -10.07
C ILE A 156 8.34 21.52 -10.97
N VAL A 157 7.50 20.62 -10.48
CA VAL A 157 6.30 20.14 -11.16
C VAL A 157 5.09 20.81 -10.54
N PRO A 158 4.41 21.74 -11.23
CA PRO A 158 3.17 22.33 -10.72
C PRO A 158 2.15 21.24 -10.39
N ALA A 159 1.45 21.42 -9.27
CA ALA A 159 0.41 20.48 -8.86
C ALA A 159 -0.65 20.27 -9.94
N LEU A 160 -0.97 21.31 -10.70
CA LEU A 160 -1.94 21.30 -11.80
C LEU A 160 -1.29 21.47 -13.19
N GLU A 161 -0.07 20.95 -13.41
CA GLU A 161 0.61 21.04 -14.73
C GLU A 161 -0.25 20.47 -15.87
N SER A 162 -0.92 19.36 -15.62
CA SER A 162 -1.84 18.70 -16.58
C SER A 162 -3.32 18.90 -16.25
N GLY A 163 -3.67 19.75 -15.27
CA GLY A 163 -5.05 19.99 -14.80
C GLY A 163 -5.51 21.42 -14.97
N ASP A 164 -6.80 21.66 -14.74
CA ASP A 164 -7.42 22.98 -14.75
C ASP A 164 -8.01 23.31 -13.37
N ARG A 165 -7.46 24.36 -12.72
CA ARG A 165 -7.95 24.83 -11.43
C ARG A 165 -9.42 25.25 -11.47
N ALA A 166 -9.89 25.82 -12.60
CA ALA A 166 -11.26 26.26 -12.74
C ALA A 166 -12.28 25.10 -12.71
N ALA A 167 -11.84 23.88 -13.01
CA ALA A 167 -12.67 22.68 -12.93
C ALA A 167 -12.73 22.07 -11.52
N MET A 168 -11.92 22.56 -10.58
CA MET A 168 -11.90 22.06 -9.21
C MET A 168 -13.02 22.68 -8.38
N PRO A 169 -13.77 21.89 -7.59
CA PRO A 169 -14.66 22.42 -6.55
C PRO A 169 -13.89 23.25 -5.52
N VAL A 170 -14.58 24.18 -4.87
CA VAL A 170 -13.96 25.11 -3.91
C VAL A 170 -13.24 24.38 -2.76
N TYR A 171 -13.81 23.30 -2.22
CA TYR A 171 -13.16 22.54 -1.16
C TYR A 171 -11.82 21.92 -1.60
N LEU A 172 -11.73 21.44 -2.85
CA LEU A 172 -10.45 20.93 -3.40
C LEU A 172 -9.45 22.06 -3.64
N GLN A 173 -9.91 23.24 -4.08
CA GLN A 173 -9.02 24.40 -4.20
C GLN A 173 -8.44 24.78 -2.84
N HIS A 174 -9.25 24.78 -1.77
CA HIS A 174 -8.79 25.04 -0.42
C HIS A 174 -7.79 23.95 0.07
N SER A 175 -8.08 22.67 -0.18
CA SER A 175 -7.16 21.57 0.18
C SER A 175 -5.81 21.72 -0.53
N LEU A 176 -5.83 22.08 -1.81
CA LEU A 176 -4.60 22.33 -2.57
C LEU A 176 -3.87 23.56 -2.05
N ASP A 177 -4.57 24.68 -1.82
CA ASP A 177 -3.98 25.93 -1.34
C ASP A 177 -3.30 25.77 0.02
N ALA A 178 -3.86 24.91 0.88
CA ALA A 178 -3.28 24.60 2.19
C ALA A 178 -1.90 23.89 2.13
N LEU A 179 -1.52 23.34 0.97
CA LEU A 179 -0.20 22.72 0.77
C LEU A 179 0.89 23.75 0.46
N TYR A 180 0.53 24.95 -0.04
CA TYR A 180 1.53 25.93 -0.47
C TYR A 180 2.14 26.67 0.72
N PRO A 181 3.48 26.73 0.81
CA PRO A 181 4.18 27.46 1.85
C PRO A 181 4.19 28.97 1.56
N ASP A 182 4.43 29.78 2.59
CA ASP A 182 4.58 31.25 2.45
C ASP A 182 5.72 31.62 1.50
N VAL A 183 6.79 30.80 1.47
CA VAL A 183 7.96 31.03 0.61
C VAL A 183 8.21 29.78 -0.24
N PRO A 184 7.79 29.78 -1.51
CA PRO A 184 8.01 28.67 -2.41
C PRO A 184 9.49 28.53 -2.79
N ALA A 185 9.88 27.30 -3.17
CA ALA A 185 11.21 26.98 -3.63
C ALA A 185 11.52 27.68 -4.96
N ARG A 186 12.57 28.54 -4.99
CA ARG A 186 13.09 29.16 -6.22
C ARG A 186 14.59 29.40 -6.09
N GLY A 187 15.30 29.26 -7.20
CA GLY A 187 16.75 29.48 -7.27
C GLY A 187 17.28 29.28 -8.67
N SER A 188 18.58 29.54 -8.90
CA SER A 188 19.24 29.31 -10.18
C SER A 188 19.36 27.83 -10.58
N ASP A 189 19.20 26.93 -9.61
CA ASP A 189 19.22 25.47 -9.74
C ASP A 189 17.81 24.85 -9.82
N THR A 190 16.77 25.67 -9.72
CA THR A 190 15.38 25.25 -9.92
C THR A 190 14.95 25.47 -11.36
N MET A 191 14.23 24.51 -11.92
CA MET A 191 13.70 24.52 -13.27
C MET A 191 12.23 24.14 -13.26
N MET A 192 11.38 24.91 -13.93
CA MET A 192 9.97 24.54 -14.06
C MET A 192 9.82 23.34 -15.03
N TRP A 193 8.80 22.50 -14.79
CA TRP A 193 8.47 21.38 -15.66
C TRP A 193 8.32 21.78 -17.14
N ALA A 194 7.72 22.93 -17.41
CA ALA A 194 7.58 23.43 -18.77
C ALA A 194 8.94 23.67 -19.46
N ASP A 195 9.92 24.23 -18.74
CA ASP A 195 11.27 24.44 -19.28
C ASP A 195 12.02 23.12 -19.47
N PHE A 196 11.89 22.20 -18.53
CA PHE A 196 12.37 20.84 -18.64
C PHE A 196 11.81 20.15 -19.90
N CYS A 197 10.50 20.22 -20.14
CA CYS A 197 9.88 19.71 -21.36
C CYS A 197 10.38 20.42 -22.61
N ASN A 198 10.54 21.75 -22.59
CA ASN A 198 11.06 22.52 -23.73
C ASN A 198 12.48 22.08 -24.14
N MET A 199 13.33 21.76 -23.17
CA MET A 199 14.66 21.18 -23.48
C MET A 199 14.53 19.83 -24.21
N GLY A 200 13.67 18.93 -23.72
CA GLY A 200 13.43 17.64 -24.35
C GLY A 200 12.90 17.76 -25.78
N GLN A 201 11.96 18.69 -26.02
CA GLN A 201 11.42 18.97 -27.36
C GLN A 201 12.50 19.41 -28.38
N ARG A 202 13.49 20.17 -27.91
CA ARG A 202 14.59 20.68 -28.75
C ARG A 202 15.71 19.65 -28.97
N PHE A 203 15.84 18.67 -28.08
CA PHE A 203 16.92 17.71 -28.11
C PHE A 203 16.75 16.69 -29.27
N ARG A 204 17.77 16.52 -30.09
CA ARG A 204 17.79 15.62 -31.27
C ARG A 204 18.72 14.42 -31.10
N GLY A 205 19.51 14.39 -30.03
CA GLY A 205 20.51 13.35 -29.75
C GLY A 205 20.03 12.19 -28.89
N PHE A 206 18.70 11.95 -28.82
CA PHE A 206 18.14 10.92 -27.95
C PHE A 206 18.56 9.51 -28.36
N VAL A 207 19.07 8.75 -27.41
CA VAL A 207 19.45 7.34 -27.57
C VAL A 207 18.76 6.53 -26.47
N PRO A 208 17.79 5.67 -26.82
CA PRO A 208 17.16 4.80 -25.82
C PRO A 208 18.16 3.78 -25.29
N ALA A 209 17.99 3.37 -24.03
CA ALA A 209 18.75 2.27 -23.48
C ALA A 209 18.31 0.94 -24.13
N PRO A 210 19.22 -0.04 -24.27
CA PRO A 210 18.84 -1.39 -24.67
C PRO A 210 17.73 -1.95 -23.76
N VAL A 211 16.73 -2.60 -24.35
CA VAL A 211 15.62 -3.21 -23.59
C VAL A 211 16.17 -4.27 -22.64
N ASN A 212 15.84 -4.14 -21.37
CA ASN A 212 16.12 -5.12 -20.33
C ASN A 212 15.01 -5.07 -19.29
N ILE A 213 14.11 -6.04 -19.36
CA ILE A 213 12.90 -6.12 -18.50
C ILE A 213 13.21 -6.45 -17.04
N ASP A 214 14.38 -6.98 -16.75
CA ASP A 214 14.84 -7.34 -15.40
C ASP A 214 15.66 -6.23 -14.73
N ARG A 215 15.87 -5.10 -15.43
CA ARG A 215 16.54 -3.93 -14.84
C ARG A 215 15.64 -3.26 -13.79
N PRO A 216 16.21 -2.73 -12.69
CA PRO A 216 15.47 -1.89 -11.75
C PRO A 216 14.76 -0.73 -12.45
N LEU A 217 13.44 -0.60 -12.20
CA LEU A 217 12.61 0.47 -12.76
C LEU A 217 11.93 1.30 -11.68
N LEU A 218 11.40 0.66 -10.64
CA LEU A 218 10.71 1.33 -9.54
C LEU A 218 11.34 0.93 -8.21
N ARG A 219 11.63 1.92 -7.40
CA ARG A 219 12.18 1.78 -6.05
C ARG A 219 11.29 2.53 -5.08
N ALA A 220 10.87 1.90 -4.02
CA ALA A 220 10.09 2.54 -2.96
C ALA A 220 10.50 2.00 -1.59
N TYR A 221 10.23 2.77 -0.56
CA TYR A 221 10.58 2.36 0.80
C TYR A 221 9.39 1.71 1.50
N THR A 222 9.67 0.66 2.29
CA THR A 222 8.66 0.04 3.16
C THR A 222 8.29 1.01 4.28
N SER A 223 7.10 0.87 4.85
CA SER A 223 6.62 1.72 5.95
C SER A 223 7.39 1.59 7.27
N GLY A 224 8.39 0.69 7.35
CA GLY A 224 9.20 0.50 8.55
C GLY A 224 8.44 -0.06 9.76
N SER A 225 7.31 -0.70 9.57
CA SER A 225 6.43 -1.20 10.64
C SER A 225 7.06 -2.23 11.57
N THR A 226 8.15 -2.87 11.18
CA THR A 226 8.82 -3.93 11.94
C THR A 226 10.33 -3.73 12.08
N GLY A 227 10.85 -2.56 11.70
CA GLY A 227 12.28 -2.25 11.72
C GLY A 227 12.60 -1.07 10.80
N PRO A 228 13.88 -0.76 10.58
CA PRO A 228 14.28 0.32 9.69
C PRO A 228 13.70 0.12 8.30
N SER A 229 13.18 1.20 7.70
CA SER A 229 12.63 1.21 6.35
C SER A 229 13.64 0.66 5.35
N LYS A 230 13.19 -0.18 4.40
CA LYS A 230 14.00 -0.84 3.38
C LYS A 230 13.54 -0.39 2.00
N GLN A 231 14.50 -0.16 1.10
CA GLN A 231 14.17 0.15 -0.28
C GLN A 231 13.90 -1.14 -1.06
N VAL A 232 12.66 -1.34 -1.49
CA VAL A 232 12.22 -2.44 -2.35
C VAL A 232 12.47 -2.07 -3.81
N ILE A 233 12.93 -3.02 -4.62
CA ILE A 233 13.31 -2.81 -6.00
C ILE A 233 12.48 -3.69 -6.94
N HIS A 234 11.80 -3.08 -7.89
CA HIS A 234 11.03 -3.76 -8.93
C HIS A 234 11.56 -3.48 -10.33
N SER A 235 11.45 -4.50 -11.20
CA SER A 235 11.71 -4.40 -12.62
C SER A 235 10.41 -4.28 -13.43
N ALA A 236 10.51 -4.02 -14.74
CA ALA A 236 9.36 -4.13 -15.63
C ALA A 236 8.70 -5.51 -15.57
N HIS A 237 9.52 -6.58 -15.56
CA HIS A 237 9.04 -7.96 -15.45
C HIS A 237 8.18 -8.18 -14.19
N SER A 238 8.66 -7.78 -13.03
CA SER A 238 7.87 -7.96 -11.78
C SER A 238 6.60 -7.12 -11.76
N ILE A 239 6.62 -5.91 -12.28
CA ILE A 239 5.43 -5.06 -12.43
C ILE A 239 4.41 -5.72 -13.37
N ILE A 240 4.83 -6.13 -14.57
CA ILE A 240 3.97 -6.81 -15.55
C ILE A 240 3.49 -8.15 -15.00
N GLY A 241 4.31 -8.82 -14.21
CA GLY A 241 3.94 -10.05 -13.50
C GLY A 241 2.69 -9.90 -12.64
N VAL A 242 2.49 -8.75 -12.00
CA VAL A 242 1.25 -8.42 -11.29
C VAL A 242 0.14 -8.03 -12.25
N LEU A 243 0.43 -7.08 -13.17
CA LEU A 243 -0.57 -6.54 -14.10
C LEU A 243 -1.23 -7.62 -14.94
N ALA A 244 -0.45 -8.55 -15.51
CA ALA A 244 -0.96 -9.61 -16.38
C ALA A 244 -1.95 -10.53 -15.66
N GLN A 245 -1.72 -10.81 -14.38
CA GLN A 245 -2.57 -11.66 -13.56
C GLN A 245 -3.86 -10.98 -13.10
N MET A 246 -3.93 -9.64 -13.16
CA MET A 246 -5.09 -8.84 -12.74
C MET A 246 -5.87 -8.22 -13.92
N ASN A 247 -5.35 -8.29 -15.14
CA ASN A 247 -5.88 -7.56 -16.30
C ASN A 247 -7.26 -8.06 -16.80
N PHE A 248 -7.87 -9.05 -16.17
CA PHE A 248 -9.23 -9.50 -16.51
C PHE A 248 -10.35 -8.58 -15.97
N TYR A 249 -10.01 -7.59 -15.14
CA TYR A 249 -10.94 -6.55 -14.68
C TYR A 249 -11.14 -5.39 -15.69
N GLY A 250 -10.55 -5.50 -16.89
CA GLY A 250 -10.43 -4.40 -17.83
C GLY A 250 -11.71 -4.01 -18.56
N ALA A 251 -11.55 -3.03 -19.45
CA ALA A 251 -12.59 -2.56 -20.37
C ALA A 251 -12.96 -3.62 -21.39
N SER A 252 -14.21 -3.56 -21.85
CA SER A 252 -14.71 -4.31 -23.01
C SER A 252 -15.06 -3.33 -24.15
N ASP A 253 -15.31 -3.86 -25.34
CA ASP A 253 -15.72 -3.04 -26.51
C ASP A 253 -17.00 -2.24 -26.28
N LYS A 254 -17.84 -2.68 -25.34
CA LYS A 254 -19.15 -2.08 -25.05
C LYS A 254 -19.16 -1.19 -23.81
N PHE A 255 -18.17 -1.31 -22.93
CA PHE A 255 -18.17 -0.62 -21.66
C PHE A 255 -16.74 -0.36 -21.18
N ARG A 256 -16.48 0.88 -20.83
CA ARG A 256 -15.21 1.34 -20.30
C ARG A 256 -15.38 1.84 -18.88
N PRO A 257 -15.01 1.03 -17.88
CA PRO A 257 -15.17 1.44 -16.48
C PRO A 257 -14.19 2.55 -16.09
N THR A 258 -14.60 3.32 -15.09
CA THR A 258 -13.75 4.31 -14.43
C THR A 258 -13.02 3.69 -13.23
N TRP A 259 -11.84 4.21 -12.95
CA TRP A 259 -11.03 3.88 -11.78
C TRP A 259 -10.59 5.16 -11.09
N LEU A 260 -11.03 5.38 -9.87
CA LEU A 260 -10.68 6.57 -9.10
C LEU A 260 -9.46 6.29 -8.20
N LEU A 261 -8.45 7.14 -8.30
CA LEU A 261 -7.31 7.16 -7.39
C LEU A 261 -7.27 8.52 -6.68
N THR A 262 -7.43 8.51 -5.37
CA THR A 262 -7.34 9.67 -4.49
C THR A 262 -6.07 9.60 -3.65
N ILE A 263 -5.69 10.65 -3.01
CA ILE A 263 -4.68 10.90 -1.97
C ILE A 263 -3.44 9.97 -1.94
N LEU A 264 -3.60 8.67 -2.18
CA LEU A 264 -2.57 7.66 -1.96
C LEU A 264 -1.32 7.94 -2.81
N PRO A 265 -0.11 8.03 -2.21
CA PRO A 265 1.09 8.49 -2.90
C PRO A 265 1.78 7.36 -3.69
N PRO A 266 2.52 7.68 -4.76
CA PRO A 266 3.30 6.72 -5.54
C PRO A 266 4.49 6.11 -4.76
N ALA A 267 4.78 6.59 -3.57
CA ALA A 267 5.73 5.96 -2.65
C ALA A 267 5.27 4.56 -2.18
N LEU A 268 3.99 4.24 -2.37
CA LEU A 268 3.44 2.90 -2.18
C LEU A 268 3.47 2.14 -3.51
N ILE A 269 4.20 1.03 -3.58
CA ILE A 269 4.29 0.18 -4.79
C ILE A 269 2.88 -0.19 -5.30
N ALA A 270 1.95 -0.50 -4.39
CA ALA A 270 0.58 -0.83 -4.73
C ALA A 270 -0.14 0.29 -5.49
N VAL A 271 0.15 1.55 -5.17
CA VAL A 271 -0.41 2.71 -5.88
C VAL A 271 0.07 2.73 -7.32
N VAL A 272 1.37 2.60 -7.54
CA VAL A 272 1.95 2.61 -8.90
C VAL A 272 1.44 1.41 -9.70
N VAL A 273 1.55 0.21 -9.17
CA VAL A 273 1.27 -1.02 -9.92
C VAL A 273 -0.24 -1.26 -10.07
N SER A 274 -0.98 -1.30 -8.95
CA SER A 274 -2.39 -1.73 -8.98
C SER A 274 -3.39 -0.58 -9.08
N MET A 275 -2.97 0.68 -8.81
CA MET A 275 -3.92 1.81 -8.83
C MET A 275 -3.67 2.80 -9.97
N MET A 276 -2.45 2.84 -10.54
CA MET A 276 -2.13 3.65 -11.72
C MET A 276 -1.99 2.79 -12.99
N LEU A 277 -1.07 1.81 -12.97
CA LEU A 277 -0.76 1.04 -14.17
C LEU A 277 -1.83 -0.01 -14.51
N LEU A 278 -2.45 -0.66 -13.52
CA LEU A 278 -3.48 -1.67 -13.77
C LEU A 278 -4.71 -1.11 -14.52
N PRO A 279 -5.35 0.00 -14.10
CA PRO A 279 -6.47 0.55 -14.86
C PRO A 279 -6.07 0.97 -16.27
N LEU A 280 -4.87 1.52 -16.47
CA LEU A 280 -4.34 1.86 -17.79
C LEU A 280 -4.13 0.60 -18.65
N ALA A 281 -3.52 -0.44 -18.11
CA ALA A 281 -3.34 -1.73 -18.77
C ALA A 281 -4.67 -2.41 -19.10
N GLY A 282 -5.66 -2.27 -18.24
CA GLY A 282 -7.02 -2.75 -18.42
C GLY A 282 -7.87 -1.92 -19.42
N GLY A 283 -7.36 -0.78 -19.91
CA GLY A 283 -8.08 0.13 -20.80
C GLY A 283 -9.19 0.92 -20.10
N MET A 284 -9.18 0.99 -18.77
CA MET A 284 -10.14 1.79 -17.99
C MET A 284 -9.81 3.29 -18.09
N LEU A 285 -10.74 4.15 -17.71
CA LEU A 285 -10.47 5.57 -17.52
C LEU A 285 -9.91 5.78 -16.12
N LEU A 286 -8.63 6.13 -16.02
CA LEU A 286 -8.00 6.47 -14.75
C LEU A 286 -8.33 7.92 -14.37
N ILE A 287 -9.02 8.12 -13.25
CA ILE A 287 -9.30 9.44 -12.68
C ILE A 287 -8.30 9.65 -11.53
N LEU A 288 -7.51 10.72 -11.63
CA LEU A 288 -6.53 11.11 -10.63
C LEU A 288 -7.04 12.30 -9.82
N ASP A 289 -7.11 12.15 -8.50
CA ASP A 289 -7.51 13.20 -7.58
C ASP A 289 -6.66 13.18 -6.29
N PRO A 290 -5.35 13.54 -6.39
CA PRO A 290 -4.40 13.40 -5.30
C PRO A 290 -4.45 14.50 -4.23
N PHE A 291 -5.22 15.57 -4.41
CA PHE A 291 -5.21 16.73 -3.52
C PHE A 291 -6.47 16.86 -2.65
N VAL A 292 -7.35 15.87 -2.68
CA VAL A 292 -8.50 15.83 -1.78
C VAL A 292 -8.05 15.59 -0.33
N ASP A 293 -8.71 16.24 0.62
CA ASP A 293 -8.53 15.92 2.03
C ASP A 293 -9.14 14.54 2.34
N VAL A 294 -8.52 13.79 3.24
CA VAL A 294 -8.99 12.45 3.60
C VAL A 294 -10.44 12.45 4.13
N TYR A 295 -10.86 13.52 4.79
CA TYR A 295 -12.21 13.67 5.30
C TYR A 295 -13.24 14.12 4.23
N ASP A 296 -12.79 14.36 3.01
CA ASP A 296 -13.63 14.76 1.87
C ASP A 296 -13.74 13.67 0.77
N VAL A 297 -13.21 12.48 1.02
CA VAL A 297 -13.28 11.35 0.05
C VAL A 297 -14.71 10.93 -0.30
N ASP A 298 -15.69 11.17 0.57
CA ASP A 298 -17.11 10.95 0.29
C ASP A 298 -17.64 11.92 -0.79
N LEU A 299 -17.13 13.15 -0.84
CA LEU A 299 -17.47 14.10 -1.89
C LEU A 299 -16.95 13.63 -3.25
N GLU A 300 -15.76 13.06 -3.30
CA GLU A 300 -15.19 12.52 -4.54
C GLU A 300 -15.95 11.27 -5.03
N MET A 301 -16.42 10.43 -4.11
CA MET A 301 -17.32 9.32 -4.47
C MET A 301 -18.59 9.84 -5.14
N MET A 302 -19.21 10.88 -4.62
CA MET A 302 -20.41 11.48 -5.18
C MET A 302 -20.13 12.19 -6.51
N ARG A 303 -19.01 12.90 -6.61
CA ARG A 303 -18.61 13.68 -7.80
C ARG A 303 -18.32 12.79 -8.99
N TYR A 304 -17.48 11.78 -8.82
CA TYR A 304 -17.01 10.95 -9.92
C TYR A 304 -17.86 9.71 -10.16
N ARG A 305 -18.63 9.25 -9.17
CA ARG A 305 -19.41 8.00 -9.24
C ARG A 305 -18.59 6.86 -9.86
N PRO A 306 -17.41 6.51 -9.29
CA PRO A 306 -16.48 5.59 -9.93
C PRO A 306 -17.04 4.17 -9.98
N ASN A 307 -16.72 3.44 -11.05
CA ASN A 307 -17.06 2.00 -11.14
C ASN A 307 -16.13 1.16 -10.26
N ASN A 308 -14.86 1.56 -10.15
CA ASN A 308 -13.86 0.91 -9.32
C ASN A 308 -13.16 1.95 -8.45
N TRP A 309 -13.02 1.64 -7.19
CA TRP A 309 -12.31 2.50 -6.25
C TRP A 309 -11.55 1.64 -5.23
N PRO A 310 -10.21 1.59 -5.30
CA PRO A 310 -9.41 0.94 -4.28
C PRO A 310 -9.47 1.75 -2.99
N LEU A 311 -9.94 1.11 -1.94
CA LEU A 311 -10.13 1.73 -0.63
C LEU A 311 -9.10 1.22 0.38
N ILE A 312 -8.98 1.97 1.44
CA ILE A 312 -8.30 1.58 2.68
C ILE A 312 -9.30 1.68 3.82
N PRO A 313 -9.08 1.00 4.95
CA PRO A 313 -10.04 1.02 6.06
C PRO A 313 -10.46 2.42 6.50
N MET A 314 -9.54 3.38 6.52
CA MET A 314 -9.81 4.77 6.87
C MET A 314 -10.84 5.42 5.92
N PHE A 315 -10.70 5.26 4.60
CA PHE A 315 -11.64 5.84 3.63
C PHE A 315 -13.04 5.22 3.78
N VAL A 316 -13.09 3.89 3.96
CA VAL A 316 -14.35 3.19 4.19
C VAL A 316 -15.10 3.77 5.39
N GLU A 317 -14.39 4.03 6.49
CA GLU A 317 -14.99 4.61 7.70
C GLU A 317 -15.44 6.07 7.50
N VAL A 318 -14.67 6.90 6.79
CA VAL A 318 -15.06 8.26 6.46
C VAL A 318 -16.35 8.27 5.63
N ILE A 319 -16.42 7.45 4.58
CA ILE A 319 -17.60 7.35 3.71
C ILE A 319 -18.80 6.86 4.51
N ARG A 320 -18.65 5.78 5.27
CA ARG A 320 -19.73 5.16 6.04
C ARG A 320 -20.29 6.09 7.12
N ARG A 321 -19.46 6.95 7.71
CA ARG A 321 -19.85 7.90 8.75
C ARG A 321 -20.25 9.27 8.21
N SER A 322 -20.17 9.49 6.91
CA SER A 322 -20.49 10.76 6.31
C SER A 322 -21.94 11.14 6.55
N LYS A 323 -22.13 12.40 6.98
CA LYS A 323 -23.45 13.04 7.08
C LYS A 323 -23.84 13.79 5.80
N ARG A 324 -22.90 13.90 4.85
CA ARG A 324 -23.09 14.58 3.56
C ARG A 324 -23.60 13.64 2.48
N LEU A 325 -23.38 12.33 2.67
CA LEU A 325 -23.86 11.31 1.75
C LEU A 325 -25.38 11.18 1.91
N PRO A 326 -26.18 11.36 0.83
CA PRO A 326 -27.63 11.15 0.87
C PRO A 326 -27.96 9.73 1.29
N ALA A 327 -28.99 9.57 2.13
CA ALA A 327 -29.42 8.25 2.59
C ALA A 327 -29.87 7.31 1.44
N ASP A 328 -30.30 7.88 0.33
CA ASP A 328 -30.74 7.21 -0.89
C ASP A 328 -29.65 7.19 -1.99
N TYR A 329 -28.39 7.54 -1.65
CA TYR A 329 -27.29 7.50 -2.61
C TYR A 329 -27.12 6.08 -3.18
N ASP A 330 -27.27 5.94 -4.49
CA ASP A 330 -27.25 4.66 -5.17
C ASP A 330 -25.82 4.27 -5.64
N MET A 331 -25.30 3.17 -5.09
CA MET A 331 -23.99 2.60 -5.42
C MET A 331 -24.07 1.40 -6.38
N SER A 332 -25.21 1.16 -7.02
CA SER A 332 -25.40 0.05 -7.97
C SER A 332 -24.49 0.14 -9.21
N HIS A 333 -23.91 1.32 -9.48
CA HIS A 333 -22.97 1.56 -10.58
C HIS A 333 -21.58 0.97 -10.33
N MET A 334 -21.24 0.58 -9.10
CA MET A 334 -19.94 -0.01 -8.78
C MET A 334 -19.79 -1.42 -9.36
N LEU A 335 -18.59 -1.74 -9.83
CA LEU A 335 -18.23 -3.05 -10.38
C LEU A 335 -17.34 -3.85 -9.43
N ALA A 336 -16.54 -3.16 -8.63
CA ALA A 336 -15.73 -3.77 -7.59
C ALA A 336 -15.61 -2.82 -6.41
N ILE A 337 -15.64 -3.39 -5.21
CA ILE A 337 -15.38 -2.67 -3.98
C ILE A 337 -14.58 -3.55 -3.04
N GLY A 338 -13.47 -3.02 -2.60
CA GLY A 338 -12.57 -3.73 -1.69
C GLY A 338 -11.54 -2.81 -1.08
N ALA A 339 -10.89 -3.31 -0.07
CA ALA A 339 -9.82 -2.58 0.60
C ALA A 339 -8.61 -3.45 0.86
N GLY A 340 -7.49 -2.79 1.07
CA GLY A 340 -6.20 -3.39 1.40
C GLY A 340 -5.43 -2.54 2.38
N CYS A 341 -4.13 -2.74 2.46
CA CYS A 341 -3.18 -2.06 3.33
C CYS A 341 -3.25 -2.43 4.81
N GLU A 342 -4.43 -2.69 5.37
CA GLU A 342 -4.64 -3.11 6.75
C GLU A 342 -5.82 -4.09 6.83
N ALA A 343 -5.78 -5.00 7.81
CA ALA A 343 -6.86 -5.94 8.06
C ALA A 343 -8.06 -5.25 8.72
N PHE A 344 -9.26 -5.72 8.38
CA PHE A 344 -10.50 -5.37 9.07
C PHE A 344 -10.83 -6.42 10.12
N ASN A 345 -11.36 -6.01 11.26
CA ASN A 345 -12.01 -6.95 12.15
C ASN A 345 -13.44 -7.28 11.67
N ASN A 346 -14.02 -8.36 12.19
CA ASN A 346 -15.32 -8.85 11.76
C ASN A 346 -16.45 -7.83 11.93
N LYS A 347 -16.40 -6.96 12.94
CA LYS A 347 -17.40 -5.91 13.17
C LYS A 347 -17.33 -4.82 12.11
N GLN A 348 -16.11 -4.39 11.76
CA GLN A 348 -15.90 -3.44 10.67
C GLN A 348 -16.45 -3.99 9.36
N LEU A 349 -16.19 -5.27 9.06
CA LEU A 349 -16.71 -5.92 7.85
C LEU A 349 -18.25 -5.99 7.83
N ARG A 350 -18.89 -6.36 8.93
CA ARG A 350 -20.36 -6.32 9.04
C ARG A 350 -20.93 -4.92 8.79
N ASN A 351 -20.31 -3.91 9.39
CA ASN A 351 -20.74 -2.52 9.20
C ASN A 351 -20.62 -2.06 7.74
N VAL A 352 -19.56 -2.48 7.04
CA VAL A 352 -19.36 -2.16 5.61
C VAL A 352 -20.41 -2.86 4.75
N GLU A 353 -20.66 -4.15 4.97
CA GLU A 353 -21.67 -4.91 4.22
C GLU A 353 -23.08 -4.34 4.40
N GLU A 354 -23.43 -3.94 5.62
CA GLU A 354 -24.70 -3.29 5.91
C GLU A 354 -24.82 -1.95 5.19
N PHE A 355 -23.76 -1.12 5.24
CA PHE A 355 -23.70 0.15 4.50
C PHE A 355 -23.88 -0.05 2.99
N LEU A 356 -23.17 -1.00 2.38
CA LEU A 356 -23.29 -1.29 0.96
C LEU A 356 -24.72 -1.70 0.58
N LYS A 357 -25.32 -2.56 1.39
CA LYS A 357 -26.71 -3.00 1.18
C LYS A 357 -27.71 -1.84 1.27
N GLN A 358 -27.54 -0.93 2.23
CA GLN A 358 -28.37 0.27 2.40
C GLN A 358 -28.30 1.19 1.17
N HIS A 359 -27.17 1.18 0.46
CA HIS A 359 -26.91 2.00 -0.74
C HIS A 359 -27.05 1.22 -2.08
N ASN A 360 -27.85 0.17 -2.13
CA ASN A 360 -28.11 -0.66 -3.33
C ASN A 360 -26.85 -1.29 -3.96
N CYS A 361 -25.75 -1.39 -3.24
CA CYS A 361 -24.56 -2.08 -3.71
C CYS A 361 -24.66 -3.57 -3.40
N ASN A 362 -24.94 -4.38 -4.42
CA ASN A 362 -25.06 -5.84 -4.27
C ASN A 362 -23.69 -6.57 -4.41
N LEU A 363 -22.61 -5.82 -4.45
CA LEU A 363 -21.28 -6.39 -4.53
C LEU A 363 -20.87 -6.94 -3.15
N ARG A 364 -20.16 -8.05 -3.19
CA ARG A 364 -19.44 -8.52 -2.01
C ARG A 364 -18.24 -7.62 -1.76
N PHE A 365 -18.12 -7.10 -0.56
CA PHE A 365 -16.88 -6.43 -0.14
C PHE A 365 -15.72 -7.41 -0.15
N THR A 366 -14.57 -6.99 -0.65
CA THR A 366 -13.39 -7.86 -0.80
C THR A 366 -12.20 -7.30 -0.03
N ALA A 367 -11.35 -8.19 0.45
CA ALA A 367 -10.03 -7.85 0.97
C ALA A 367 -8.97 -8.62 0.18
N GLY A 368 -7.81 -8.02 0.00
CA GLY A 368 -6.65 -8.65 -0.64
C GLY A 368 -5.44 -8.60 0.28
N TYR A 369 -4.53 -9.55 0.10
CA TYR A 369 -3.22 -9.58 0.72
C TYR A 369 -2.16 -9.21 -0.31
N GLY A 370 -1.18 -8.45 0.15
CA GLY A 370 -0.04 -8.06 -0.66
C GLY A 370 0.94 -7.21 0.13
N SER A 371 2.09 -6.99 -0.46
CA SER A 371 3.15 -6.17 0.11
C SER A 371 3.94 -5.45 -0.97
N SER A 372 4.79 -4.51 -0.57
CA SER A 372 5.74 -3.89 -1.49
C SER A 372 6.64 -4.95 -2.14
N GLU A 373 7.07 -5.95 -1.39
CA GLU A 373 7.94 -7.04 -1.84
C GLU A 373 7.26 -7.99 -2.84
N ALA A 374 5.93 -8.10 -2.77
CA ALA A 374 5.11 -8.89 -3.71
C ALA A 374 4.71 -8.09 -4.98
N GLY A 375 5.18 -6.85 -5.12
CA GLY A 375 4.85 -5.97 -6.23
C GLY A 375 3.46 -5.34 -6.16
N SER A 376 2.70 -5.55 -5.13
CA SER A 376 1.38 -5.07 -4.76
C SER A 376 0.51 -6.21 -4.23
N ASN A 377 -0.41 -6.74 -5.04
CA ASN A 377 -1.30 -7.85 -4.68
C ASN A 377 -0.58 -9.20 -4.83
N ALA A 378 -0.81 -10.07 -3.87
CA ALA A 378 -0.41 -11.48 -3.90
C ALA A 378 -1.62 -12.41 -4.01
N THR A 379 -2.79 -11.93 -3.57
CA THR A 379 -4.06 -12.66 -3.63
C THR A 379 -5.15 -11.89 -4.35
N LEU A 380 -6.18 -12.62 -4.79
CA LEU A 380 -7.39 -12.11 -5.43
C LEU A 380 -8.65 -12.71 -4.79
N PRO A 381 -9.77 -11.98 -4.76
CA PRO A 381 -11.02 -12.43 -4.16
C PRO A 381 -11.82 -13.38 -5.07
N MET A 382 -11.16 -14.37 -5.67
CA MET A 382 -11.77 -15.30 -6.63
C MET A 382 -12.66 -16.37 -5.97
N ALA A 383 -12.38 -16.71 -4.71
CA ALA A 383 -13.17 -17.67 -3.97
C ALA A 383 -14.51 -17.08 -3.51
N PRO A 384 -15.61 -17.86 -3.49
CA PRO A 384 -16.95 -17.35 -3.14
C PRO A 384 -17.18 -17.20 -1.62
N PHE A 385 -16.12 -17.19 -0.83
CA PHE A 385 -16.20 -17.08 0.63
C PHE A 385 -16.24 -15.62 1.10
N PRO A 386 -16.99 -15.31 2.17
CA PRO A 386 -17.02 -13.97 2.74
C PRO A 386 -15.65 -13.57 3.31
N VAL A 387 -15.37 -12.27 3.33
CA VAL A 387 -14.21 -11.73 4.03
C VAL A 387 -14.52 -11.77 5.54
N ARG A 388 -13.97 -12.75 6.22
CA ARG A 388 -14.09 -12.98 7.68
C ARG A 388 -12.81 -13.64 8.18
N ASP A 389 -12.53 -13.47 9.45
CA ASP A 389 -11.47 -14.17 10.17
C ASP A 389 -10.08 -14.09 9.54
N GLY A 390 -9.83 -13.00 8.80
CA GLY A 390 -8.56 -12.84 8.10
C GLY A 390 -8.51 -13.42 6.69
N ASN A 391 -9.63 -13.88 6.12
CA ASN A 391 -9.71 -14.29 4.72
C ASN A 391 -9.33 -13.12 3.81
N VAL A 392 -8.28 -13.32 3.02
CA VAL A 392 -7.74 -12.35 2.05
C VAL A 392 -7.75 -12.88 0.62
N GLY A 393 -8.56 -13.88 0.35
CA GLY A 393 -8.70 -14.48 -0.99
C GLY A 393 -7.72 -15.61 -1.28
N VAL A 394 -7.45 -15.82 -2.56
CA VAL A 394 -6.61 -16.92 -3.05
C VAL A 394 -5.39 -16.40 -3.81
N PRO A 395 -4.28 -17.14 -3.86
CA PRO A 395 -3.10 -16.75 -4.61
C PRO A 395 -3.42 -16.38 -6.06
N MET A 396 -2.73 -15.39 -6.61
CA MET A 396 -2.81 -15.07 -8.03
C MET A 396 -2.38 -16.25 -8.89
N ILE A 397 -2.88 -16.30 -10.12
CA ILE A 397 -2.85 -17.51 -10.98
C ILE A 397 -1.44 -18.06 -11.26
N HIS A 398 -0.43 -17.19 -11.42
CA HIS A 398 0.97 -17.55 -11.64
C HIS A 398 1.81 -17.44 -10.36
N SER A 399 1.20 -17.07 -9.24
CA SER A 399 1.84 -17.01 -7.95
C SER A 399 1.52 -18.26 -7.14
N VAL A 400 2.50 -18.72 -6.38
CA VAL A 400 2.31 -19.80 -5.41
C VAL A 400 2.53 -19.22 -4.04
N ILE A 401 1.54 -19.38 -3.18
CA ILE A 401 1.67 -19.06 -1.75
C ILE A 401 1.57 -20.36 -0.98
N SER A 402 2.45 -20.53 -0.01
CA SER A 402 2.40 -21.65 0.93
C SER A 402 2.82 -21.20 2.33
N ILE A 403 2.61 -22.05 3.30
CA ILE A 403 2.86 -21.78 4.70
C ILE A 403 4.05 -22.61 5.15
N PHE A 404 5.04 -21.94 5.74
CA PHE A 404 6.25 -22.57 6.22
C PHE A 404 6.41 -22.40 7.72
N LYS A 405 7.08 -23.33 8.36
CA LYS A 405 7.49 -23.15 9.76
C LYS A 405 8.44 -21.97 9.87
N PRO A 406 8.14 -20.98 10.71
CA PRO A 406 8.92 -19.74 10.78
C PRO A 406 10.43 -19.98 10.90
N GLY A 407 11.20 -19.28 10.07
CA GLY A 407 12.66 -19.38 10.03
C GLY A 407 13.22 -20.68 9.44
N THR A 408 12.40 -21.48 8.76
CA THR A 408 12.81 -22.73 8.11
C THR A 408 12.25 -22.82 6.68
N GLN A 409 12.64 -23.87 5.96
CA GLN A 409 12.08 -24.25 4.65
C GLN A 409 11.12 -25.46 4.76
N GLU A 410 10.65 -25.79 5.95
CA GLU A 410 9.68 -26.85 6.19
C GLU A 410 8.27 -26.35 5.89
N GLU A 411 7.67 -26.83 4.78
CA GLU A 411 6.31 -26.50 4.40
C GLU A 411 5.30 -27.22 5.31
N LEU A 412 4.37 -26.43 5.87
CA LEU A 412 3.30 -26.91 6.74
C LEU A 412 2.08 -27.38 5.94
N THR A 413 1.22 -28.14 6.61
CA THR A 413 -0.04 -28.61 6.03
C THR A 413 -1.14 -27.54 6.14
N TYR A 414 -2.28 -27.81 5.47
CA TYR A 414 -3.47 -26.94 5.55
C TYR A 414 -3.91 -26.68 6.99
N ASN A 415 -4.52 -25.53 7.20
CA ASN A 415 -5.07 -25.09 8.49
C ASN A 415 -4.03 -24.99 9.63
N THR A 416 -2.74 -25.05 9.32
CA THR A 416 -1.66 -24.92 10.30
C THR A 416 -1.03 -23.54 10.18
N PRO A 417 -1.07 -22.70 11.24
CA PRO A 417 -0.44 -21.40 11.22
C PRO A 417 1.09 -21.47 11.06
N GLY A 418 1.65 -20.58 10.25
CA GLY A 418 3.07 -20.44 10.00
C GLY A 418 3.39 -19.21 9.18
N GLU A 419 4.63 -19.08 8.73
CA GLU A 419 5.06 -17.96 7.90
C GLU A 419 4.48 -18.09 6.48
N ILE A 420 3.85 -17.01 6.02
CA ILE A 420 3.36 -16.89 4.64
C ILE A 420 4.58 -16.67 3.75
N CYS A 421 4.85 -17.61 2.84
CA CYS A 421 5.89 -17.45 1.83
C CYS A 421 5.29 -17.52 0.43
N MET A 422 5.90 -16.82 -0.52
CA MET A 422 5.41 -16.79 -1.89
C MET A 422 6.52 -16.83 -2.93
N THR A 423 6.19 -17.37 -4.09
CA THR A 423 7.00 -17.27 -5.31
C THR A 423 6.11 -16.94 -6.49
N GLY A 424 6.63 -16.23 -7.48
CA GLY A 424 5.87 -15.83 -8.64
C GLY A 424 6.46 -14.60 -9.35
N PRO A 425 5.91 -14.23 -10.50
CA PRO A 425 6.48 -13.20 -11.34
C PRO A 425 6.43 -11.78 -10.75
N GLY A 426 5.51 -11.52 -9.78
CA GLY A 426 5.38 -10.21 -9.12
C GLY A 426 6.41 -9.95 -8.00
N VAL A 427 7.21 -10.95 -7.61
CA VAL A 427 8.18 -10.81 -6.51
C VAL A 427 9.30 -9.82 -6.88
N MET A 428 9.70 -8.99 -5.92
CA MET A 428 10.75 -7.99 -6.07
C MET A 428 12.09 -8.58 -6.54
N LEU A 429 12.96 -7.72 -7.06
CA LEU A 429 14.37 -8.08 -7.32
C LEU A 429 15.18 -8.23 -6.02
N GLY A 430 14.79 -7.53 -4.98
CA GLY A 430 15.42 -7.49 -3.67
C GLY A 430 15.33 -6.12 -3.03
N TYR A 431 16.07 -5.96 -1.94
CA TYR A 431 16.27 -4.68 -1.26
C TYR A 431 17.59 -4.02 -1.69
N ASP A 432 17.75 -2.75 -1.32
CA ASP A 432 19.03 -2.02 -1.45
C ASP A 432 20.16 -2.61 -0.58
N ARG A 433 19.82 -3.44 0.42
CA ARG A 433 20.75 -4.11 1.33
C ARG A 433 20.79 -5.61 1.03
N PRO A 434 21.96 -6.13 0.59
CA PRO A 434 22.11 -7.55 0.23
C PRO A 434 21.75 -8.53 1.35
N GLU A 435 22.10 -8.21 2.61
CA GLU A 435 21.79 -9.04 3.77
C GLU A 435 20.28 -9.12 4.05
N ALA A 436 19.56 -8.02 3.83
CA ALA A 436 18.11 -8.01 3.95
C ALA A 436 17.45 -8.80 2.79
N THR A 437 18.02 -8.70 1.60
CA THR A 437 17.58 -9.49 0.43
C THR A 437 17.76 -10.98 0.68
N ALA A 438 18.95 -11.41 1.13
CA ALA A 438 19.24 -12.82 1.40
C ALA A 438 18.35 -13.41 2.50
N LYS A 439 17.92 -12.58 3.46
CA LYS A 439 16.97 -13.00 4.49
C LYS A 439 15.55 -13.18 3.95
N ALA A 440 15.13 -12.29 3.03
CA ALA A 440 13.76 -12.28 2.51
C ALA A 440 13.58 -13.20 1.29
N LEU A 441 14.58 -13.28 0.41
CA LEU A 441 14.54 -14.10 -0.81
C LEU A 441 15.46 -15.30 -0.63
N GLN A 442 14.87 -16.49 -0.45
CA GLN A 442 15.61 -17.72 -0.21
C GLN A 442 15.32 -18.74 -1.31
N VAL A 443 16.37 -19.42 -1.79
CA VAL A 443 16.22 -20.56 -2.71
C VAL A 443 15.89 -21.79 -1.89
N HIS A 444 14.73 -22.39 -2.16
CA HIS A 444 14.29 -23.61 -1.49
C HIS A 444 14.73 -24.87 -2.26
N ALA A 445 14.47 -26.03 -1.66
CA ALA A 445 14.82 -27.33 -2.24
C ALA A 445 14.16 -27.62 -3.59
N ASP A 446 13.04 -26.95 -3.92
CA ASP A 446 12.37 -27.00 -5.22
C ASP A 446 13.08 -26.19 -6.32
N GLY A 447 14.21 -25.55 -6.00
CA GLY A 447 15.00 -24.70 -6.89
C GLY A 447 14.41 -23.33 -7.17
N LYS A 448 13.28 -22.97 -6.55
CA LYS A 448 12.64 -21.64 -6.71
C LYS A 448 13.08 -20.69 -5.62
N THR A 449 13.09 -19.41 -5.97
CA THR A 449 13.26 -18.33 -5.00
C THR A 449 11.91 -18.02 -4.34
N TRP A 450 11.86 -18.15 -3.03
CA TRP A 450 10.70 -17.84 -2.21
C TRP A 450 10.91 -16.55 -1.43
N LEU A 451 9.91 -15.70 -1.43
CA LEU A 451 9.82 -14.53 -0.57
C LEU A 451 9.27 -14.95 0.79
N HIS A 452 10.07 -14.82 1.83
CA HIS A 452 9.68 -14.92 3.22
C HIS A 452 9.13 -13.58 3.68
N THR A 453 7.82 -13.50 3.91
CA THR A 453 7.15 -12.22 4.14
C THR A 453 7.28 -11.71 5.58
N GLY A 454 7.52 -12.62 6.51
CA GLY A 454 7.46 -12.35 7.95
C GLY A 454 6.03 -12.22 8.49
N ASP A 455 5.01 -12.39 7.65
CA ASP A 455 3.61 -12.41 8.07
C ASP A 455 3.20 -13.85 8.43
N ILE A 456 2.37 -14.00 9.46
CA ILE A 456 1.85 -15.29 9.93
C ILE A 456 0.41 -15.45 9.48
N GLY A 457 0.11 -16.65 8.99
CA GLY A 457 -1.22 -17.02 8.54
C GLY A 457 -1.33 -18.51 8.29
N TYR A 458 -2.43 -18.94 7.70
CA TYR A 458 -2.63 -20.33 7.27
C TYR A 458 -3.39 -20.36 5.94
N MET A 459 -3.32 -21.50 5.27
CA MET A 459 -4.08 -21.77 4.05
C MET A 459 -5.08 -22.90 4.33
N SER A 460 -6.34 -22.69 3.93
CA SER A 460 -7.36 -23.74 4.02
C SER A 460 -7.18 -24.78 2.92
N GLU A 461 -7.82 -25.96 3.06
CA GLU A 461 -7.85 -27.01 2.03
C GLU A 461 -8.47 -26.53 0.71
N ASP A 462 -9.30 -25.49 0.76
CA ASP A 462 -9.84 -24.85 -0.43
C ASP A 462 -8.82 -23.92 -1.13
N GLY A 463 -7.68 -23.62 -0.50
CA GLY A 463 -6.66 -22.72 -1.03
C GLY A 463 -6.91 -21.25 -0.72
N VAL A 464 -7.76 -20.95 0.26
CA VAL A 464 -7.97 -19.60 0.75
C VAL A 464 -6.90 -19.24 1.77
N LEU A 465 -6.28 -18.08 1.61
CA LEU A 465 -5.31 -17.55 2.56
C LEU A 465 -6.00 -16.77 3.67
N TYR A 466 -5.59 -17.05 4.90
CA TYR A 466 -6.01 -16.33 6.10
C TYR A 466 -4.79 -15.70 6.77
N THR A 467 -4.82 -14.39 6.94
CA THR A 467 -3.78 -13.65 7.68
C THR A 467 -4.14 -13.56 9.16
N MET A 468 -3.13 -13.58 10.04
CA MET A 468 -3.35 -13.58 11.48
C MET A 468 -2.60 -12.45 12.19
N THR A 469 -1.31 -12.29 11.91
CA THR A 469 -0.46 -11.27 12.54
C THR A 469 0.80 -11.04 11.72
N ARG A 470 1.54 -10.00 12.07
CA ARG A 470 2.87 -9.76 11.50
C ARG A 470 3.94 -10.13 12.52
N GLY A 471 4.70 -11.19 12.20
CA GLY A 471 5.72 -11.75 13.07
C GLY A 471 5.16 -12.55 14.24
N ALA A 472 5.98 -13.42 14.82
CA ALA A 472 5.64 -14.12 16.05
C ALA A 472 5.70 -13.15 17.23
N SER A 473 4.72 -13.22 18.11
CA SER A 473 4.62 -12.36 19.30
C SER A 473 4.26 -13.21 20.54
N PRO A 474 5.18 -14.10 20.98
CA PRO A 474 4.91 -14.97 22.12
C PRO A 474 4.74 -14.15 23.41
N ARG A 475 3.78 -14.55 24.26
CA ARG A 475 3.61 -14.01 25.61
C ARG A 475 4.21 -14.98 26.62
N PHE A 476 4.98 -14.45 27.58
CA PHE A 476 5.56 -15.28 28.63
C PHE A 476 4.51 -16.10 29.39
N GLY A 477 4.73 -17.40 29.49
CA GLY A 477 3.80 -18.34 30.11
C GLY A 477 2.49 -18.57 29.36
N GLY A 478 2.42 -18.21 28.07
CA GLY A 478 1.22 -18.34 27.22
C GLY A 478 1.56 -18.69 25.77
N GLY A 479 0.59 -18.40 24.87
CA GLY A 479 0.74 -18.58 23.43
C GLY A 479 1.13 -17.31 22.69
N ASP A 480 1.16 -17.37 21.37
CA ASP A 480 1.40 -16.23 20.49
C ASP A 480 0.21 -15.27 20.47
N LEU A 481 0.51 -13.97 20.54
CA LEU A 481 -0.46 -12.89 20.43
C LEU A 481 -0.76 -12.61 18.96
N MET A 482 -1.81 -13.21 18.44
CA MET A 482 -2.28 -13.03 17.06
C MET A 482 -3.23 -11.84 17.01
N VAL A 483 -2.78 -10.71 16.47
CA VAL A 483 -3.52 -9.43 16.56
C VAL A 483 -4.92 -9.53 15.96
N GLN A 484 -5.05 -10.07 14.75
CA GLN A 484 -6.35 -10.13 14.08
C GLN A 484 -7.34 -11.08 14.74
N PRO A 485 -6.98 -12.30 15.15
CA PRO A 485 -7.83 -13.14 15.98
C PRO A 485 -8.27 -12.47 17.29
N LEU A 486 -7.36 -11.77 17.97
CA LEU A 486 -7.71 -11.04 19.21
C LEU A 486 -8.74 -9.94 18.96
N GLU A 487 -8.55 -9.15 17.90
CA GLU A 487 -9.51 -8.11 17.51
C GLU A 487 -10.85 -8.72 17.10
N ASN A 488 -10.87 -9.84 16.39
CA ASN A 488 -12.11 -10.52 16.00
C ASN A 488 -12.88 -11.06 17.22
N ILE A 489 -12.21 -11.64 18.21
CA ILE A 489 -12.87 -12.12 19.44
C ILE A 489 -13.61 -10.98 20.15
N VAL A 490 -12.95 -9.81 20.30
CA VAL A 490 -13.59 -8.65 20.96
C VAL A 490 -14.70 -8.07 20.08
N ALA A 491 -14.49 -7.99 18.77
CA ALA A 491 -15.45 -7.49 17.79
C ALA A 491 -16.73 -8.36 17.71
N ASP A 492 -16.57 -9.70 17.79
CA ASP A 492 -17.68 -10.65 17.72
C ASP A 492 -18.46 -10.76 19.04
N ALA A 493 -17.83 -10.41 20.15
CA ALA A 493 -18.53 -10.28 21.43
C ALA A 493 -19.56 -9.13 21.44
N ASP A 494 -19.53 -8.24 20.46
CA ASP A 494 -20.41 -7.08 20.27
C ASP A 494 -20.74 -6.33 21.58
N ILE A 495 -19.72 -6.01 22.35
CA ILE A 495 -19.84 -5.41 23.67
C ILE A 495 -20.53 -4.05 23.56
N LYS A 496 -21.73 -3.98 24.14
CA LYS A 496 -22.50 -2.73 24.22
C LYS A 496 -21.65 -1.64 24.90
N GLY A 497 -21.46 -0.51 24.20
CA GLY A 497 -20.63 0.61 24.67
C GLY A 497 -19.32 0.77 23.90
N ILE A 498 -18.86 -0.24 23.18
CA ILE A 498 -17.67 -0.14 22.31
C ILE A 498 -18.11 0.27 20.91
N LYS A 499 -17.49 1.34 20.39
CA LYS A 499 -17.67 1.82 19.01
C LYS A 499 -16.61 1.22 18.08
N ASP A 500 -15.34 1.23 18.50
CA ASP A 500 -14.18 0.69 17.77
C ASP A 500 -13.12 0.18 18.76
N GLU A 501 -12.32 -0.81 18.35
CA GLU A 501 -11.28 -1.41 19.18
C GLU A 501 -10.10 -1.89 18.32
N PHE A 502 -8.89 -1.85 18.88
CA PHE A 502 -7.69 -2.41 18.25
C PHE A 502 -6.61 -2.73 19.29
N PHE A 503 -5.84 -3.78 19.01
CA PHE A 503 -4.72 -4.17 19.86
C PHE A 503 -3.41 -3.53 19.43
N VAL A 504 -2.56 -3.23 20.43
CA VAL A 504 -1.15 -2.84 20.27
C VAL A 504 -0.29 -3.84 21.04
N ILE A 505 0.61 -4.50 20.35
CA ILE A 505 1.53 -5.47 20.94
C ILE A 505 2.85 -4.79 21.19
N VAL A 506 3.36 -4.90 22.43
CA VAL A 506 4.55 -4.19 22.90
C VAL A 506 5.55 -5.20 23.49
N PRO A 507 6.86 -5.06 23.25
CA PRO A 507 7.86 -5.92 23.87
C PRO A 507 7.72 -5.96 25.40
N ASP A 508 7.92 -7.15 25.98
CA ASP A 508 7.96 -7.36 27.42
C ASP A 508 9.37 -7.09 27.94
N ASP A 509 9.51 -6.09 28.80
CA ASP A 509 10.83 -5.70 29.35
C ASP A 509 11.36 -6.68 30.41
N GLU A 510 10.50 -7.58 30.91
CA GLU A 510 10.86 -8.54 31.96
C GLU A 510 11.22 -9.91 31.36
N HIS A 511 10.75 -10.21 30.15
CA HIS A 511 10.97 -11.49 29.49
C HIS A 511 11.40 -11.27 28.04
N GLU A 512 12.70 -11.44 27.79
CA GLU A 512 13.30 -11.24 26.48
C GLU A 512 12.60 -12.07 25.38
N GLY A 513 12.32 -11.43 24.25
CA GLY A 513 11.63 -12.07 23.11
C GLY A 513 10.13 -12.26 23.30
N CYS A 514 9.57 -11.89 24.47
CA CYS A 514 8.14 -11.94 24.74
C CYS A 514 7.47 -10.58 24.53
N PHE A 515 6.14 -10.60 24.46
CA PHE A 515 5.31 -9.43 24.18
C PHE A 515 4.09 -9.34 25.10
N LEU A 516 3.56 -8.12 25.24
CA LEU A 516 2.40 -7.80 26.06
C LEU A 516 1.31 -7.16 25.19
N PRO A 517 0.03 -7.58 25.32
CA PRO A 517 -1.10 -6.99 24.63
C PRO A 517 -1.64 -5.79 25.38
N TYR A 518 -1.89 -4.70 24.66
CA TYR A 518 -2.62 -3.52 25.10
C TYR A 518 -3.83 -3.32 24.21
N LEU A 519 -4.96 -2.94 24.76
CA LEU A 519 -6.17 -2.71 23.98
C LEU A 519 -6.56 -1.24 24.04
N TYR A 520 -6.84 -0.66 22.88
CA TYR A 520 -7.42 0.66 22.74
C TYR A 520 -8.88 0.53 22.33
N VAL A 521 -9.76 1.28 23.00
CA VAL A 521 -11.19 1.29 22.72
C VAL A 521 -11.71 2.70 22.50
N GLN A 522 -12.53 2.86 21.47
CA GLN A 522 -13.38 4.03 21.30
C GLN A 522 -14.74 3.72 21.91
N LEU A 523 -15.15 4.48 22.92
CA LEU A 523 -16.42 4.28 23.58
C LEU A 523 -17.55 5.05 22.87
N LYS A 524 -18.77 4.53 22.97
CA LYS A 524 -19.99 5.24 22.61
C LYS A 524 -20.33 6.27 23.69
N ASP A 525 -21.05 7.32 23.33
CA ASP A 525 -21.48 8.35 24.26
C ASP A 525 -22.26 7.73 25.44
N GLY A 526 -21.97 8.20 26.65
CA GLY A 526 -22.60 7.74 27.89
C GLY A 526 -22.02 6.45 28.49
N TYR A 527 -20.94 5.88 27.90
CA TYR A 527 -20.25 4.72 28.47
C TYR A 527 -18.87 5.11 29.00
N THR A 528 -18.46 4.41 30.06
CA THR A 528 -17.13 4.50 30.67
C THR A 528 -16.32 3.23 30.43
N LEU A 529 -15.02 3.27 30.70
CA LEU A 529 -14.17 2.09 30.60
C LEU A 529 -14.59 0.97 31.54
N ASP A 530 -15.11 1.32 32.73
CA ASP A 530 -15.55 0.35 33.72
C ASP A 530 -16.81 -0.44 33.27
N ASP A 531 -17.66 0.16 32.43
CA ASP A 531 -18.84 -0.52 31.87
C ASP A 531 -18.48 -1.67 30.89
N VAL A 532 -17.27 -1.65 30.35
CA VAL A 532 -16.85 -2.58 29.28
C VAL A 532 -15.67 -3.48 29.68
N ARG A 533 -14.84 -3.08 30.64
CA ARG A 533 -13.60 -3.78 31.03
C ARG A 533 -13.80 -5.26 31.34
N ASP A 534 -14.74 -5.59 32.23
CA ASP A 534 -14.96 -6.98 32.62
C ASP A 534 -15.49 -7.83 31.47
N LYS A 535 -16.32 -7.25 30.61
CA LYS A 535 -16.86 -7.92 29.43
C LYS A 535 -15.75 -8.21 28.41
N ILE A 536 -14.79 -7.27 28.21
CA ILE A 536 -13.61 -7.48 27.37
C ILE A 536 -12.77 -8.65 27.91
N ASN A 537 -12.47 -8.65 29.22
CA ASN A 537 -11.69 -9.73 29.81
C ASN A 537 -12.41 -11.08 29.78
N ALA A 538 -13.74 -11.07 29.87
CA ALA A 538 -14.55 -12.29 29.84
C ALA A 538 -14.66 -12.92 28.45
N CYS A 539 -14.65 -12.11 27.37
CA CYS A 539 -14.71 -12.67 26.01
C CYS A 539 -13.38 -13.25 25.55
N LEU A 540 -12.23 -12.89 26.16
CA LEU A 540 -10.92 -13.43 25.83
C LEU A 540 -10.69 -14.73 26.64
N PRO A 541 -10.72 -15.91 25.99
CA PRO A 541 -10.80 -17.20 26.70
C PRO A 541 -9.54 -17.47 27.53
N GLU A 542 -8.38 -17.19 26.95
CA GLU A 542 -7.10 -17.49 27.59
C GLU A 542 -6.54 -16.28 28.32
N ARG A 543 -5.92 -16.51 29.49
CA ARG A 543 -5.35 -15.42 30.29
C ARG A 543 -4.28 -14.61 29.53
N TYR A 544 -3.49 -15.28 28.70
CA TYR A 544 -2.44 -14.61 27.93
C TYR A 544 -2.98 -13.67 26.86
N MET A 545 -4.22 -13.84 26.40
CA MET A 545 -4.89 -12.96 25.42
C MET A 545 -5.37 -11.65 26.04
N ARG A 546 -5.56 -11.61 27.36
CA ARG A 546 -6.12 -10.45 28.06
C ARG A 546 -5.13 -9.28 28.05
N PRO A 547 -5.60 -8.05 27.74
CA PRO A 547 -4.74 -6.88 27.73
C PRO A 547 -4.18 -6.59 29.13
N VAL A 548 -2.92 -6.15 29.17
CA VAL A 548 -2.28 -5.67 30.42
C VAL A 548 -2.98 -4.40 30.89
N GLU A 549 -3.35 -3.54 29.95
CA GLU A 549 -4.07 -2.31 30.19
C GLU A 549 -5.01 -2.01 29.02
N ILE A 550 -6.14 -1.36 29.31
CA ILE A 550 -7.11 -0.90 28.32
C ILE A 550 -7.16 0.61 28.35
N PHE A 551 -6.91 1.23 27.20
CA PHE A 551 -6.93 2.68 27.01
C PHE A 551 -8.18 3.11 26.25
N THR A 552 -8.65 4.32 26.52
CA THR A 552 -9.69 4.96 25.71
C THR A 552 -9.08 5.94 24.74
N VAL A 553 -9.62 6.00 23.53
CA VAL A 553 -9.27 6.98 22.50
C VAL A 553 -10.52 7.64 21.93
N PRO A 554 -10.48 8.92 21.56
CA PRO A 554 -11.62 9.59 20.93
C PRO A 554 -11.91 9.01 19.54
N GLU A 555 -10.85 8.60 18.82
CA GLU A 555 -10.91 7.92 17.52
C GLU A 555 -9.63 7.11 17.29
N ARG A 556 -9.67 6.19 16.31
CA ARG A 556 -8.51 5.39 15.91
C ARG A 556 -7.45 6.30 15.30
N PRO A 557 -6.21 6.34 15.85
CA PRO A 557 -5.16 7.15 15.28
C PRO A 557 -4.55 6.46 14.04
N PHE A 558 -4.28 7.24 13.00
CA PHE A 558 -3.66 6.75 11.77
C PHE A 558 -2.28 7.38 11.54
N PHE A 559 -1.40 6.60 10.91
CA PHE A 559 -0.12 7.04 10.40
C PHE A 559 0.15 6.32 9.08
N HIS A 560 0.48 7.04 8.01
CA HIS A 560 0.59 6.51 6.65
C HIS A 560 -0.59 5.60 6.28
N PHE A 561 -1.81 6.07 6.55
CA PHE A 561 -3.08 5.39 6.25
C PHE A 561 -3.33 4.06 6.98
N LYS A 562 -2.50 3.71 7.98
CA LYS A 562 -2.67 2.53 8.84
C LYS A 562 -2.86 2.96 10.29
N THR A 563 -3.49 2.11 11.08
CA THR A 563 -3.56 2.30 12.55
C THR A 563 -2.14 2.51 13.09
N ASN A 564 -1.93 3.61 13.83
CA ASN A 564 -0.61 4.01 14.34
C ASN A 564 -0.14 3.14 15.53
N ARG A 565 -0.11 1.81 15.35
CA ARG A 565 0.32 0.88 16.41
C ARG A 565 1.76 1.10 16.85
N ILE A 566 2.64 1.55 15.93
CA ILE A 566 4.05 1.79 16.24
C ILE A 566 4.21 3.01 17.13
N GLY A 567 3.56 4.12 16.80
CA GLY A 567 3.59 5.33 17.63
C GLY A 567 3.08 5.04 19.04
N LEU A 568 1.93 4.37 19.13
CA LEU A 568 1.33 3.95 20.40
C LEU A 568 2.23 2.98 21.18
N SER A 569 2.88 2.03 20.52
CA SER A 569 3.86 1.14 21.18
C SER A 569 5.03 1.91 21.79
N LYS A 570 5.58 2.89 21.05
CA LYS A 570 6.64 3.76 21.57
C LYS A 570 6.18 4.58 22.78
N GLU A 571 4.96 5.11 22.76
CA GLU A 571 4.37 5.84 23.89
C GLU A 571 4.20 4.96 25.13
N ILE A 572 3.73 3.72 24.96
CA ILE A 572 3.60 2.75 26.06
C ILE A 572 4.98 2.47 26.66
N ILE A 573 5.98 2.18 25.82
CA ILE A 573 7.36 1.92 26.28
C ILE A 573 7.92 3.13 27.04
N ALA A 574 7.72 4.33 26.53
CA ALA A 574 8.19 5.55 27.18
C ALA A 574 7.53 5.74 28.57
N LYS A 575 6.20 5.53 28.67
CA LYS A 575 5.47 5.60 29.96
C LYS A 575 5.99 4.56 30.96
N ARG A 576 6.20 3.32 30.54
CA ARG A 576 6.74 2.24 31.40
C ARG A 576 8.14 2.60 31.91
N ASN A 577 9.01 3.14 31.05
CA ASN A 577 10.36 3.56 31.45
C ASN A 577 10.32 4.69 32.49
N GLN A 578 9.46 5.70 32.30
CA GLN A 578 9.25 6.79 33.28
C GLN A 578 8.77 6.25 34.63
N GLN A 579 7.84 5.30 34.63
CA GLN A 579 7.33 4.68 35.86
C GLN A 579 8.43 3.90 36.59
N LYS A 580 9.27 3.13 35.87
CA LYS A 580 10.42 2.41 36.43
C LYS A 580 11.45 3.36 37.03
N GLU A 581 11.75 4.48 36.37
CA GLU A 581 12.65 5.51 36.89
C GLU A 581 12.11 6.17 38.18
N LYS A 582 10.81 6.49 38.17
CA LYS A 582 10.14 7.07 39.35
C LYS A 582 10.16 6.10 40.53
N ALA A 583 9.89 4.82 40.28
CA ALA A 583 9.94 3.79 41.32
C ALA A 583 11.37 3.63 41.89
N LYS A 584 12.40 3.64 41.02
CA LYS A 584 13.80 3.63 41.45
C LYS A 584 14.18 4.85 42.31
N ARG A 585 13.74 6.05 41.93
CA ARG A 585 14.00 7.28 42.73
C ARG A 585 13.32 7.23 44.07
N ASN A 586 12.09 6.73 44.16
CA ASN A 586 11.38 6.59 45.44
C ASN A 586 12.05 5.55 46.34
N SER A 587 12.50 4.39 45.82
CA SER A 587 13.23 3.39 46.60
C SER A 587 14.60 3.87 47.11
N PHE A 588 15.27 4.78 46.37
CA PHE A 588 16.49 5.46 46.85
C PHE A 588 16.20 6.49 47.95
N ALA A 589 15.06 7.20 47.84
CA ALA A 589 14.67 8.18 48.86
C ALA A 589 14.29 7.51 50.19
N ASP A 590 13.57 6.37 50.13
CA ASP A 590 13.20 5.59 51.31
C ASP A 590 14.37 4.84 51.93
N GLY A 591 15.40 4.47 51.16
CA GLY A 591 16.63 3.84 51.67
C GLY A 591 17.63 4.82 52.32
N CYS A 592 17.45 6.14 52.18
CA CYS A 592 18.29 7.16 52.83
C CYS A 592 17.71 7.68 54.16
N ILE A 593 16.58 7.14 54.60
CA ILE A 593 15.89 7.53 55.86
C ILE A 593 15.96 6.39 56.94
N ALA A 594 16.66 5.29 56.64
CA ALA A 594 16.86 4.19 57.57
C ALA A 594 18.25 4.20 58.22
#